data_863f0f45b8586cca2688a1fa6dd80efd
#
_entry.id   863f0f45b8586cca2688a1fa6dd80efd
#
_cell.length_a   1.000
_cell.length_b   1.000
_cell.length_c   1.000
_cell.angle_alpha   90.00
_cell.angle_beta   90.00
_cell.angle_gamma   90.00
#
_symmetry.space_group_name_H-M   'P 1'
#
loop_
_entity.id
_entity.type
_entity.pdbx_description
1 polymer ?
#
loop_
_entity_poly.entity_id
_entity_poly.type
_entity_poly.pdbx_seq_one_letter_code
_entity_poly.pdbx_strand_id
1 'polypeptide(L)'
;MNRLPKHYTHLVEANGLSSLVLLDGAMQQSLGTRLAEQPEGAISLFANYPKAARALGPWLMSEARAASLGIDGCARGINWLASECSMADVEAHLLLWMRGQDSASRRWQRLADGRALNALLSVWTVAQRHAFSHPWRAWCYADRNGAGHLLTLAHKFEILTPVSTDLGREQQSALMRATLADALIHELRTLTALHSSLKGCREKRHAAVDAVLAQAMAAGYADMTDLSALTAWALRTGTDAPTRVAELPALQQQLSGSELLDALDGEAGDAEVGS
;
A
#
# COMPACT_ATOMS: atom_id res chain seq x y z
N MET A 1 -2.76 -0.05 18.21
CA MET A 1 -3.24 1.00 17.28
C MET A 1 -2.65 2.35 17.69
N ASN A 2 -2.32 3.22 16.75
CA ASN A 2 -1.87 4.57 17.04
C ASN A 2 -3.10 5.44 17.29
N ARG A 3 -3.08 6.26 18.33
CA ARG A 3 -4.15 7.23 18.56
C ARG A 3 -4.28 8.16 17.36
N LEU A 4 -5.51 8.62 17.10
CA LEU A 4 -5.75 9.62 16.06
C LEU A 4 -4.93 10.89 16.35
N PRO A 5 -4.33 11.51 15.31
CA PRO A 5 -3.63 12.77 15.49
C PRO A 5 -4.56 13.83 16.08
N LYS A 6 -4.10 14.59 17.08
CA LYS A 6 -4.88 15.68 17.71
C LYS A 6 -5.44 16.67 16.68
N HIS A 7 -4.68 16.92 15.63
CA HIS A 7 -5.11 17.80 14.56
C HIS A 7 -6.33 17.25 13.79
N TYR A 8 -6.42 15.92 13.59
CA TYR A 8 -7.59 15.28 12.99
C TYR A 8 -8.84 15.48 13.86
N THR A 9 -8.74 15.16 15.15
CA THR A 9 -9.86 15.28 16.10
C THR A 9 -10.34 16.73 16.20
N HIS A 10 -9.40 17.67 16.32
CA HIS A 10 -9.75 19.09 16.34
C HIS A 10 -10.44 19.57 15.05
N LEU A 11 -9.97 19.07 13.89
CA LEU A 11 -10.56 19.44 12.60
C LEU A 11 -11.99 18.92 12.46
N VAL A 12 -12.28 17.69 12.92
CA VAL A 12 -13.61 17.10 12.95
C VAL A 12 -14.54 17.93 13.85
N GLU A 13 -14.13 18.20 15.10
CA GLU A 13 -14.93 18.91 16.09
C GLU A 13 -15.20 20.38 15.68
N ALA A 14 -14.14 21.11 15.27
CA ALA A 14 -14.24 22.54 14.94
C ALA A 14 -15.11 22.82 13.71
N ASN A 15 -15.24 21.87 12.78
CA ASN A 15 -15.99 22.05 11.54
C ASN A 15 -17.28 21.21 11.47
N GLY A 16 -17.62 20.47 12.53
CA GLY A 16 -18.81 19.62 12.56
C GLY A 16 -18.81 18.52 11.48
N LEU A 17 -17.63 17.97 11.16
CA LEU A 17 -17.46 16.96 10.11
C LEU A 17 -17.91 15.59 10.59
N SER A 18 -18.38 14.76 9.67
CA SER A 18 -18.57 13.34 9.90
C SER A 18 -17.23 12.63 9.93
N SER A 19 -16.99 11.84 10.97
CA SER A 19 -15.83 10.96 11.07
C SER A 19 -16.23 9.55 10.60
N LEU A 20 -15.59 9.08 9.52
CA LEU A 20 -15.84 7.79 8.90
C LEU A 20 -14.59 6.93 8.96
N VAL A 21 -14.78 5.61 9.00
CA VAL A 21 -13.69 4.64 8.99
C VAL A 21 -13.77 3.79 7.74
N LEU A 22 -12.66 3.72 7.01
CA LEU A 22 -12.46 2.81 5.89
C LEU A 22 -11.49 1.72 6.31
N LEU A 23 -11.98 0.48 6.35
CA LEU A 23 -11.24 -0.71 6.78
C LEU A 23 -10.91 -1.61 5.58
N ASP A 24 -9.67 -2.08 5.47
CA ASP A 24 -9.25 -3.13 4.53
C ASP A 24 -9.40 -4.50 5.20
N GLY A 25 -10.40 -5.29 4.78
CA GLY A 25 -10.68 -6.60 5.37
C GLY A 25 -9.55 -7.61 5.15
N ALA A 26 -8.78 -7.51 4.05
CA ALA A 26 -7.64 -8.39 3.81
C ALA A 26 -6.49 -8.14 4.80
N MET A 27 -6.33 -6.90 5.26
CA MET A 27 -5.33 -6.54 6.27
C MET A 27 -5.85 -6.76 7.69
N GLN A 28 -7.15 -6.67 7.90
CA GLN A 28 -7.85 -6.79 9.18
C GLN A 28 -8.84 -7.97 9.15
N GLN A 29 -8.32 -9.19 8.88
CA GLN A 29 -9.14 -10.37 8.55
C GLN A 29 -10.20 -10.70 9.61
N SER A 30 -9.87 -10.61 10.90
CA SER A 30 -10.83 -10.87 11.97
C SER A 30 -11.99 -9.86 11.97
N LEU A 31 -11.70 -8.58 11.75
CA LEU A 31 -12.71 -7.53 11.65
C LEU A 31 -13.53 -7.67 10.36
N GLY A 32 -12.88 -7.93 9.23
CA GLY A 32 -13.55 -8.17 7.96
C GLY A 32 -14.52 -9.36 8.01
N THR A 33 -14.12 -10.46 8.65
CA THR A 33 -15.00 -11.62 8.86
C THR A 33 -16.21 -11.25 9.73
N ARG A 34 -15.99 -10.55 10.85
CA ARG A 34 -17.09 -10.09 11.73
C ARG A 34 -18.07 -9.18 10.98
N LEU A 35 -17.56 -8.25 10.18
CA LEU A 35 -18.40 -7.35 9.37
C LEU A 35 -19.17 -8.12 8.27
N ALA A 36 -18.59 -9.14 7.66
CA ALA A 36 -19.30 -9.98 6.70
C ALA A 36 -20.38 -10.83 7.34
N GLU A 37 -20.29 -11.11 8.64
CA GLU A 37 -21.32 -11.82 9.42
C GLU A 37 -22.38 -10.88 9.98
N GLN A 38 -21.99 -9.69 10.42
CA GLN A 38 -22.84 -8.67 11.07
C GLN A 38 -22.58 -7.30 10.43
N PRO A 39 -23.13 -7.07 9.22
CA PRO A 39 -22.83 -5.86 8.43
C PRO A 39 -23.58 -4.61 8.93
N GLU A 40 -24.46 -4.70 9.92
CA GLU A 40 -25.29 -3.57 10.37
C GLU A 40 -24.41 -2.37 10.74
N GLY A 41 -24.76 -1.20 10.17
CA GLY A 41 -24.03 0.05 10.39
C GLY A 41 -22.69 0.16 9.65
N ALA A 42 -22.40 -0.77 8.72
CA ALA A 42 -21.24 -0.73 7.85
C ALA A 42 -21.62 -1.07 6.40
N ILE A 43 -20.96 -0.47 5.44
CA ILE A 43 -21.16 -0.68 4.00
C ILE A 43 -19.98 -1.45 3.45
N SER A 44 -20.21 -2.59 2.81
CA SER A 44 -19.19 -3.31 2.07
C SER A 44 -19.04 -2.70 0.67
N LEU A 45 -17.86 -2.21 0.32
CA LEU A 45 -17.59 -1.73 -1.04
C LEU A 45 -17.54 -2.91 -2.05
N PHE A 46 -17.56 -4.15 -1.55
CA PHE A 46 -17.72 -5.39 -2.32
C PHE A 46 -19.10 -6.00 -2.14
N ALA A 47 -20.16 -5.18 -1.99
CA ALA A 47 -21.52 -5.64 -1.70
C ALA A 47 -22.03 -6.72 -2.69
N ASN A 48 -21.65 -6.60 -3.97
CA ASN A 48 -22.07 -7.51 -5.04
C ASN A 48 -21.23 -8.80 -5.14
N TYR A 49 -20.29 -9.02 -4.22
CA TYR A 49 -19.44 -10.21 -4.20
C TYR A 49 -19.88 -11.22 -3.13
N PRO A 50 -19.47 -12.50 -3.26
CA PRO A 50 -19.74 -13.51 -2.24
C PRO A 50 -19.21 -13.09 -0.85
N LYS A 51 -19.81 -13.64 0.22
CA LYS A 51 -19.48 -13.33 1.62
C LYS A 51 -17.96 -13.41 1.90
N ALA A 52 -17.29 -14.44 1.40
CA ALA A 52 -15.85 -14.61 1.58
C ALA A 52 -15.03 -13.45 0.95
N ALA A 53 -15.42 -12.98 -0.25
CA ALA A 53 -14.79 -11.85 -0.89
C ALA A 53 -15.11 -10.53 -0.16
N ARG A 54 -16.34 -10.37 0.34
CA ARG A 54 -16.72 -9.20 1.16
C ARG A 54 -15.90 -9.13 2.44
N ALA A 55 -15.62 -10.26 3.09
CA ALA A 55 -14.79 -10.31 4.29
C ALA A 55 -13.36 -9.76 4.05
N LEU A 56 -12.83 -9.96 2.85
CA LEU A 56 -11.51 -9.46 2.45
C LEU A 56 -11.55 -8.06 1.81
N GLY A 57 -12.72 -7.60 1.41
CA GLY A 57 -12.93 -6.30 0.78
C GLY A 57 -12.89 -5.13 1.75
N PRO A 58 -12.96 -3.90 1.20
CA PRO A 58 -13.03 -2.71 2.05
C PRO A 58 -14.44 -2.50 2.58
N TRP A 59 -14.46 -1.95 3.81
CA TRP A 59 -15.67 -1.61 4.56
C TRP A 59 -15.65 -0.14 4.97
N LEU A 60 -16.73 0.56 4.71
CA LEU A 60 -16.97 1.93 5.15
C LEU A 60 -17.97 1.94 6.29
N MET A 61 -17.71 2.68 7.38
CA MET A 61 -18.59 2.74 8.55
C MET A 61 -18.44 4.08 9.29
N SER A 62 -19.42 4.38 10.14
CA SER A 62 -19.33 5.52 11.04
C SER A 62 -18.34 5.26 12.17
N GLU A 63 -17.86 6.34 12.80
CA GLU A 63 -17.02 6.28 14.00
C GLU A 63 -17.70 5.49 15.12
N ALA A 64 -19.01 5.70 15.35
CA ALA A 64 -19.77 4.97 16.36
C ALA A 64 -19.74 3.45 16.13
N ARG A 65 -19.88 3.03 14.86
CA ARG A 65 -19.76 1.61 14.50
C ARG A 65 -18.33 1.10 14.69
N ALA A 66 -17.34 1.87 14.30
CA ALA A 66 -15.93 1.52 14.50
C ALA A 66 -15.60 1.33 15.99
N ALA A 67 -16.05 2.24 16.84
CA ALA A 67 -15.90 2.15 18.30
C ALA A 67 -16.55 0.88 18.87
N SER A 68 -17.73 0.47 18.40
CA SER A 68 -18.39 -0.77 18.81
C SER A 68 -17.61 -2.04 18.42
N LEU A 69 -16.69 -1.93 17.48
CA LEU A 69 -15.78 -3.00 17.06
C LEU A 69 -14.42 -2.94 17.77
N GLY A 70 -14.22 -1.95 18.65
CA GLY A 70 -12.95 -1.72 19.36
C GLY A 70 -11.90 -1.01 18.50
N ILE A 71 -12.34 -0.26 17.46
CA ILE A 71 -11.46 0.52 16.60
C ILE A 71 -11.46 1.96 17.12
N ASP A 72 -10.33 2.42 17.66
CA ASP A 72 -10.16 3.72 18.29
C ASP A 72 -8.98 4.54 17.74
N GLY A 73 -8.35 4.08 16.66
CA GLY A 73 -7.20 4.76 16.08
C GLY A 73 -6.79 4.23 14.72
N CYS A 74 -5.75 4.86 14.15
CA CYS A 74 -5.14 4.43 12.90
C CYS A 74 -4.30 3.18 13.08
N ALA A 75 -4.44 2.25 12.15
CA ALA A 75 -3.58 1.08 12.00
C ALA A 75 -3.47 0.72 10.53
N ARG A 76 -2.59 -0.22 10.19
CA ARG A 76 -2.53 -0.73 8.81
C ARG A 76 -3.89 -1.29 8.39
N GLY A 77 -4.44 -0.78 7.30
CA GLY A 77 -5.76 -1.15 6.82
C GLY A 77 -6.93 -0.57 7.63
N ILE A 78 -6.68 0.40 8.50
CA ILE A 78 -7.70 1.20 9.19
C ILE A 78 -7.41 2.67 8.94
N ASN A 79 -8.28 3.31 8.18
CA ASN A 79 -8.17 4.71 7.78
C ASN A 79 -9.34 5.49 8.36
N TRP A 80 -9.09 6.77 8.69
CA TRP A 80 -10.10 7.68 9.20
C TRP A 80 -10.26 8.85 8.24
N LEU A 81 -11.50 9.16 7.88
CA LEU A 81 -11.87 10.21 6.94
C LEU A 81 -12.75 11.22 7.63
N ALA A 82 -12.38 12.50 7.56
CA ALA A 82 -13.24 13.61 8.01
C ALA A 82 -13.93 14.22 6.78
N SER A 83 -15.27 14.18 6.72
CA SER A 83 -16.06 14.53 5.54
C SER A 83 -17.26 15.40 5.88
N GLU A 84 -17.59 16.33 4.97
CA GLU A 84 -18.86 17.08 4.96
C GLU A 84 -19.97 16.30 4.23
N CYS A 85 -19.58 15.29 3.43
CA CYS A 85 -20.50 14.50 2.63
C CYS A 85 -21.15 13.39 3.44
N SER A 86 -22.30 12.90 2.97
CA SER A 86 -22.94 11.73 3.55
C SER A 86 -22.07 10.46 3.33
N MET A 87 -22.29 9.45 4.16
CA MET A 87 -21.59 8.17 4.00
C MET A 87 -21.88 7.52 2.62
N ALA A 88 -23.07 7.72 2.07
CA ALA A 88 -23.45 7.23 0.75
C ALA A 88 -22.69 7.95 -0.38
N ASP A 89 -22.50 9.27 -0.27
CA ASP A 89 -21.70 10.03 -1.25
C ASP A 89 -20.23 9.61 -1.20
N VAL A 90 -19.70 9.41 0.02
CA VAL A 90 -18.33 8.90 0.21
C VAL A 90 -18.17 7.50 -0.36
N GLU A 91 -19.16 6.61 -0.16
CA GLU A 91 -19.19 5.27 -0.77
C GLU A 91 -19.12 5.35 -2.29
N ALA A 92 -20.01 6.12 -2.90
CA ALA A 92 -20.07 6.27 -4.36
C ALA A 92 -18.75 6.80 -4.92
N HIS A 93 -18.15 7.78 -4.26
CA HIS A 93 -16.86 8.34 -4.65
C HIS A 93 -15.71 7.32 -4.51
N LEU A 94 -15.64 6.58 -3.40
CA LEU A 94 -14.64 5.53 -3.22
C LEU A 94 -14.77 4.43 -4.28
N LEU A 95 -16.00 4.00 -4.59
CA LEU A 95 -16.25 3.00 -5.63
C LEU A 95 -15.79 3.47 -7.01
N LEU A 96 -15.99 4.75 -7.34
CA LEU A 96 -15.51 5.35 -8.58
C LEU A 96 -13.98 5.26 -8.69
N TRP A 97 -13.27 5.67 -7.65
CA TRP A 97 -11.80 5.66 -7.64
C TRP A 97 -11.19 4.28 -7.51
N MET A 98 -11.89 3.34 -6.85
CA MET A 98 -11.44 1.96 -6.75
C MET A 98 -11.56 1.20 -8.06
N ARG A 99 -12.60 1.46 -8.85
CA ARG A 99 -12.88 0.74 -10.11
C ARG A 99 -12.15 1.35 -11.31
N GLY A 100 -11.85 2.65 -11.28
CA GLY A 100 -11.50 3.41 -12.47
C GLY A 100 -12.71 3.58 -13.40
N GLN A 101 -12.52 4.30 -14.49
CA GLN A 101 -13.55 4.48 -15.53
C GLN A 101 -13.53 3.36 -16.57
N ASP A 102 -12.39 2.69 -16.74
CA ASP A 102 -12.27 1.56 -17.65
C ASP A 102 -12.83 0.27 -17.01
N SER A 103 -14.08 -0.01 -17.35
CA SER A 103 -14.78 -1.23 -16.92
C SER A 103 -14.12 -2.54 -17.41
N ALA A 104 -13.23 -2.49 -18.39
CA ALA A 104 -12.47 -3.63 -18.88
C ALA A 104 -11.31 -3.98 -17.94
N SER A 105 -10.82 -3.04 -17.15
CA SER A 105 -9.82 -3.27 -16.13
C SER A 105 -10.47 -4.00 -14.94
N ARG A 106 -10.16 -5.28 -14.78
CA ARG A 106 -10.60 -6.09 -13.61
C ARG A 106 -9.80 -5.77 -12.34
N ARG A 107 -9.00 -4.70 -12.33
CA ARG A 107 -8.11 -4.37 -11.22
C ARG A 107 -8.76 -3.34 -10.32
N TRP A 108 -8.86 -3.67 -9.04
CA TRP A 108 -9.33 -2.76 -8.01
C TRP A 108 -8.15 -2.03 -7.38
N GLN A 109 -8.25 -0.72 -7.29
CA GLN A 109 -7.28 0.08 -6.53
C GLN A 109 -7.56 -0.09 -5.02
N ARG A 110 -6.55 -0.46 -4.26
CA ARG A 110 -6.66 -0.75 -2.82
C ARG A 110 -6.51 0.52 -1.99
N LEU A 111 -7.50 1.39 -2.04
CA LEU A 111 -7.47 2.69 -1.34
C LEU A 111 -7.43 2.55 0.20
N ALA A 112 -7.97 1.48 0.76
CA ALA A 112 -7.95 1.20 2.19
C ALA A 112 -6.58 0.65 2.69
N ASP A 113 -5.70 0.22 1.79
CA ASP A 113 -4.32 -0.17 2.10
C ASP A 113 -3.41 1.06 2.00
N GLY A 114 -2.92 1.56 3.13
CA GLY A 114 -2.07 2.76 3.17
C GLY A 114 -0.79 2.66 2.33
N ARG A 115 -0.29 1.44 2.05
CA ARG A 115 0.84 1.22 1.15
C ARG A 115 0.46 1.54 -0.29
N ALA A 116 -0.68 0.99 -0.74
CA ALA A 116 -1.21 1.22 -2.08
C ALA A 116 -1.68 2.68 -2.24
N LEU A 117 -2.32 3.24 -1.23
CA LEU A 117 -2.73 4.65 -1.23
C LEU A 117 -1.52 5.59 -1.39
N ASN A 118 -0.43 5.36 -0.66
CA ASN A 118 0.80 6.14 -0.80
C ASN A 118 1.37 6.06 -2.22
N ALA A 119 1.43 4.85 -2.79
CA ALA A 119 1.90 4.66 -4.15
C ALA A 119 1.00 5.36 -5.19
N LEU A 120 -0.33 5.28 -5.03
CA LEU A 120 -1.30 5.98 -5.88
C LEU A 120 -1.14 7.50 -5.78
N LEU A 121 -1.06 8.04 -4.56
CA LEU A 121 -0.86 9.48 -4.34
C LEU A 121 0.43 10.00 -4.97
N SER A 122 1.49 9.17 -5.06
CA SER A 122 2.76 9.57 -5.68
C SER A 122 2.68 9.65 -7.20
N VAL A 123 1.82 8.83 -7.83
CA VAL A 123 1.71 8.76 -9.29
C VAL A 123 0.55 9.57 -9.86
N TRP A 124 -0.45 9.91 -9.07
CA TRP A 124 -1.57 10.75 -9.50
C TRP A 124 -1.12 12.17 -9.83
N THR A 125 -1.71 12.75 -10.88
CA THR A 125 -1.56 14.17 -11.20
C THR A 125 -2.12 15.03 -10.06
N VAL A 126 -1.75 16.30 -10.04
CA VAL A 126 -2.32 17.28 -9.09
C VAL A 126 -3.85 17.32 -9.21
N ALA A 127 -4.38 17.33 -10.44
CA ALA A 127 -5.81 17.33 -10.69
C ALA A 127 -6.50 16.04 -10.17
N GLN A 128 -5.89 14.88 -10.37
CA GLN A 128 -6.41 13.61 -9.83
C GLN A 128 -6.41 13.61 -8.30
N ARG A 129 -5.34 14.05 -7.67
CA ARG A 129 -5.28 14.16 -6.20
C ARG A 129 -6.35 15.10 -5.66
N HIS A 130 -6.58 16.24 -6.29
CA HIS A 130 -7.64 17.16 -5.89
C HIS A 130 -9.02 16.54 -6.06
N ALA A 131 -9.28 15.91 -7.21
CA ALA A 131 -10.57 15.27 -7.49
C ALA A 131 -10.84 14.11 -6.53
N PHE A 132 -9.83 13.27 -6.24
CA PHE A 132 -9.92 12.22 -5.26
C PHE A 132 -10.25 12.75 -3.88
N SER A 133 -9.65 13.85 -3.50
CA SER A 133 -9.72 14.41 -2.17
C SER A 133 -11.00 15.24 -1.90
N HIS A 134 -11.80 15.51 -2.93
CA HIS A 134 -12.94 16.42 -2.85
C HIS A 134 -13.94 16.11 -1.71
N PRO A 135 -14.30 14.82 -1.41
CA PRO A 135 -15.30 14.53 -0.39
C PRO A 135 -14.81 14.63 1.05
N TRP A 136 -13.52 14.75 1.30
CA TRP A 136 -12.98 14.78 2.65
C TRP A 136 -12.05 15.97 2.91
N ARG A 137 -12.05 16.42 4.16
CA ARG A 137 -11.17 17.48 4.66
C ARG A 137 -9.85 16.91 5.19
N ALA A 138 -9.88 15.68 5.67
CA ALA A 138 -8.72 14.98 6.13
C ALA A 138 -8.87 13.47 5.92
N TRP A 139 -7.73 12.82 5.65
CA TRP A 139 -7.61 11.38 5.61
C TRP A 139 -6.41 10.96 6.46
N CYS A 140 -6.67 10.23 7.55
CA CYS A 140 -5.64 9.66 8.39
C CYS A 140 -5.48 8.18 8.06
N TYR A 141 -4.26 7.74 7.77
CA TYR A 141 -3.93 6.35 7.46
C TYR A 141 -2.58 5.97 8.07
N ALA A 142 -2.33 4.68 8.22
CA ALA A 142 -1.02 4.18 8.60
C ALA A 142 -0.27 3.63 7.39
N ASP A 143 1.00 4.00 7.29
CA ASP A 143 1.89 3.52 6.24
C ASP A 143 2.37 2.08 6.51
N ARG A 144 3.35 1.64 5.71
CA ARG A 144 3.98 0.34 5.83
C ARG A 144 4.61 0.09 7.21
N ASN A 145 5.19 1.11 7.80
CA ASN A 145 5.87 1.04 9.09
C ASN A 145 4.88 1.14 10.27
N GLY A 146 3.61 1.39 9.97
CA GLY A 146 2.58 1.67 10.97
C GLY A 146 2.61 3.12 11.46
N ALA A 147 3.42 3.99 10.86
CA ALA A 147 3.41 5.41 11.15
C ALA A 147 2.12 6.04 10.62
N GLY A 148 1.48 6.86 11.44
CA GLY A 148 0.27 7.58 11.06
C GLY A 148 0.57 8.77 10.18
N HIS A 149 -0.12 8.87 9.05
CA HIS A 149 -0.07 10.01 8.14
C HIS A 149 -1.41 10.72 8.16
N LEU A 150 -1.38 12.05 8.08
CA LEU A 150 -2.56 12.88 7.96
C LEU A 150 -2.45 13.70 6.67
N LEU A 151 -3.28 13.35 5.70
CA LEU A 151 -3.50 14.19 4.52
C LEU A 151 -4.56 15.22 4.89
N THR A 152 -4.15 16.48 4.97
CA THR A 152 -5.07 17.61 5.09
C THR A 152 -5.21 18.28 3.73
N LEU A 153 -6.43 18.58 3.35
CA LEU A 153 -6.71 19.20 2.07
C LEU A 153 -7.04 20.66 2.30
N ALA A 154 -6.20 21.50 1.72
CA ALA A 154 -6.48 22.92 1.66
C ALA A 154 -7.73 23.15 0.77
N HIS A 155 -8.66 23.93 1.30
CA HIS A 155 -9.90 24.47 0.72
C HIS A 155 -10.30 24.10 -0.74
N LYS A 156 -11.63 24.01 -0.91
CA LYS A 156 -12.42 23.89 -2.15
C LYS A 156 -11.71 24.46 -3.36
N PHE A 157 -11.05 23.59 -4.11
CA PHE A 157 -10.80 23.89 -5.51
C PHE A 157 -12.06 23.48 -6.28
N GLU A 158 -12.66 24.42 -6.99
CA GLU A 158 -13.66 24.06 -7.98
C GLU A 158 -12.99 23.16 -9.02
N ILE A 159 -13.45 21.93 -9.11
CA ILE A 159 -13.03 21.03 -10.20
C ILE A 159 -13.79 21.50 -11.42
N LEU A 160 -13.15 22.38 -12.21
CA LEU A 160 -13.75 22.97 -13.42
C LEU A 160 -13.88 21.97 -14.58
N THR A 161 -13.20 20.84 -14.51
CA THR A 161 -13.21 19.82 -15.57
C THR A 161 -13.27 18.42 -14.98
N PRO A 162 -14.04 17.50 -15.61
CA PRO A 162 -14.02 16.09 -15.22
C PRO A 162 -12.59 15.53 -15.30
N VAL A 163 -12.16 14.87 -14.24
CA VAL A 163 -10.83 14.25 -14.15
C VAL A 163 -11.00 12.74 -14.31
N SER A 164 -10.23 12.14 -15.21
CA SER A 164 -10.21 10.68 -15.33
C SER A 164 -9.64 10.03 -14.06
N THR A 165 -10.32 9.01 -13.59
CA THR A 165 -9.84 8.16 -12.49
C THR A 165 -8.88 7.06 -12.99
N ASP A 166 -8.75 6.90 -14.30
CA ASP A 166 -7.85 5.92 -14.90
C ASP A 166 -6.42 6.41 -14.87
N LEU A 167 -5.51 5.47 -14.70
CA LEU A 167 -4.08 5.72 -14.76
C LEU A 167 -3.60 5.63 -16.21
N GLY A 168 -2.97 6.69 -16.70
CA GLY A 168 -2.24 6.65 -17.95
C GLY A 168 -1.08 5.65 -17.93
N ARG A 169 -0.53 5.30 -19.10
CA ARG A 169 0.54 4.30 -19.25
C ARG A 169 1.75 4.63 -18.35
N GLU A 170 2.18 5.88 -18.31
CA GLU A 170 3.30 6.31 -17.48
C GLU A 170 3.01 6.16 -15.98
N GLN A 171 1.80 6.53 -15.55
CA GLN A 171 1.35 6.36 -14.18
C GLN A 171 1.26 4.89 -13.79
N GLN A 172 0.76 4.02 -14.68
CA GLN A 172 0.73 2.57 -14.46
C GLN A 172 2.14 2.02 -14.30
N SER A 173 3.09 2.41 -15.16
CA SER A 173 4.48 2.01 -15.06
C SER A 173 5.14 2.53 -13.78
N ALA A 174 4.86 3.76 -13.37
CA ALA A 174 5.35 4.32 -12.12
C ALA A 174 4.76 3.61 -10.90
N LEU A 175 3.46 3.27 -10.93
CA LEU A 175 2.80 2.51 -9.87
C LEU A 175 3.38 1.09 -9.75
N MET A 176 3.63 0.42 -10.88
CA MET A 176 4.28 -0.89 -10.89
C MET A 176 5.66 -0.83 -10.24
N ARG A 177 6.48 0.18 -10.57
CA ARG A 177 7.78 0.38 -9.92
C ARG A 177 7.64 0.64 -8.42
N ALA A 178 6.72 1.50 -8.01
CA ALA A 178 6.50 1.82 -6.59
C ALA A 178 5.99 0.64 -5.75
N THR A 179 5.43 -0.40 -6.38
CA THR A 179 4.92 -1.60 -5.72
C THR A 179 5.73 -2.85 -5.99
N LEU A 180 6.82 -2.75 -6.76
CA LEU A 180 7.62 -3.90 -7.21
C LEU A 180 8.20 -4.70 -6.05
N ALA A 181 8.77 -4.03 -5.05
CA ALA A 181 9.33 -4.69 -3.88
C ALA A 181 8.28 -5.54 -3.13
N ASP A 182 7.04 -5.02 -3.00
CA ASP A 182 5.94 -5.80 -2.40
C ASP A 182 5.58 -7.03 -3.22
N ALA A 183 5.50 -6.89 -4.53
CA ALA A 183 5.14 -7.98 -5.44
C ALA A 183 6.19 -9.10 -5.37
N LEU A 184 7.47 -8.76 -5.49
CA LEU A 184 8.56 -9.73 -5.46
C LEU A 184 8.71 -10.39 -4.09
N ILE A 185 8.62 -9.63 -3.00
CA ILE A 185 8.62 -10.20 -1.64
C ILE A 185 7.43 -11.15 -1.44
N HIS A 186 6.26 -10.82 -2.00
CA HIS A 186 5.09 -11.70 -1.91
C HIS A 186 5.31 -13.01 -2.67
N GLU A 187 5.80 -12.93 -3.88
CA GLU A 187 6.09 -14.09 -4.73
C GLU A 187 7.14 -15.00 -4.09
N LEU A 188 8.25 -14.45 -3.65
CA LEU A 188 9.32 -15.22 -3.02
C LEU A 188 8.93 -15.85 -1.67
N ARG A 189 7.94 -15.33 -0.97
CA ARG A 189 7.42 -15.92 0.27
C ARG A 189 6.79 -17.30 0.06
N THR A 190 6.31 -17.59 -1.13
CA THR A 190 5.75 -18.90 -1.48
C THR A 190 6.84 -19.96 -1.65
N LEU A 191 8.09 -19.56 -1.82
CA LEU A 191 9.24 -20.44 -1.94
C LEU A 191 9.73 -20.83 -0.53
N THR A 192 9.43 -22.05 -0.12
CA THR A 192 9.72 -22.60 1.22
C THR A 192 11.17 -22.52 1.65
N ALA A 193 12.13 -22.54 0.72
CA ALA A 193 13.56 -22.47 1.01
C ALA A 193 14.01 -21.12 1.61
N LEU A 194 13.26 -20.04 1.40
CA LEU A 194 13.62 -18.70 1.88
C LEU A 194 13.06 -18.38 3.28
N HIS A 195 12.11 -19.15 3.80
CA HIS A 195 11.46 -18.84 5.07
C HIS A 195 12.37 -18.87 6.29
N SER A 196 13.38 -19.72 6.30
CA SER A 196 14.30 -19.91 7.43
C SER A 196 15.45 -18.90 7.50
N SER A 197 15.73 -18.18 6.40
CA SER A 197 16.92 -17.32 6.28
C SER A 197 16.62 -15.82 6.30
N LEU A 198 15.35 -15.40 6.39
CA LEU A 198 14.97 -13.99 6.30
C LEU A 198 15.40 -13.19 7.54
N LYS A 199 16.40 -12.34 7.40
CA LYS A 199 16.91 -11.47 8.48
C LYS A 199 16.10 -10.19 8.63
N GLY A 200 15.88 -9.75 9.88
CA GLY A 200 15.24 -8.49 10.22
C GLY A 200 13.69 -8.52 10.25
N CYS A 201 13.09 -7.44 10.72
CA CYS A 201 11.64 -7.28 10.71
C CYS A 201 11.12 -7.00 9.28
N ARG A 202 9.81 -7.15 9.09
CA ARG A 202 9.16 -7.01 7.77
C ARG A 202 9.46 -5.67 7.10
N GLU A 203 9.45 -4.61 7.87
CA GLU A 203 9.67 -3.24 7.41
C GLU A 203 11.10 -3.02 6.92
N LYS A 204 12.08 -3.48 7.70
CA LYS A 204 13.50 -3.41 7.36
C LYS A 204 13.81 -4.22 6.11
N ARG A 205 13.24 -5.43 6.01
CA ARG A 205 13.37 -6.26 4.80
C ARG A 205 12.85 -5.58 3.55
N HIS A 206 11.65 -4.98 3.66
CA HIS A 206 11.09 -4.24 2.51
C HIS A 206 11.97 -3.06 2.12
N ALA A 207 12.43 -2.27 3.09
CA ALA A 207 13.29 -1.12 2.81
C ALA A 207 14.62 -1.55 2.15
N ALA A 208 15.21 -2.66 2.60
CA ALA A 208 16.41 -3.21 1.98
C ALA A 208 16.17 -3.66 0.52
N VAL A 209 15.08 -4.39 0.28
CA VAL A 209 14.71 -4.83 -1.07
C VAL A 209 14.42 -3.64 -1.98
N ASP A 210 13.65 -2.67 -1.52
CA ASP A 210 13.30 -1.48 -2.29
C ASP A 210 14.55 -0.68 -2.73
N ALA A 211 15.48 -0.49 -1.81
CA ALA A 211 16.75 0.19 -2.10
C ALA A 211 17.64 -0.60 -3.07
N VAL A 212 17.72 -1.94 -2.95
CA VAL A 212 18.45 -2.79 -3.88
C VAL A 212 17.85 -2.74 -5.28
N LEU A 213 16.53 -2.85 -5.39
CA LEU A 213 15.83 -2.76 -6.67
C LEU A 213 16.00 -1.38 -7.32
N ALA A 214 15.97 -0.30 -6.54
CA ALA A 214 16.22 1.05 -7.08
C ALA A 214 17.61 1.16 -7.68
N GLN A 215 18.66 0.62 -7.03
CA GLN A 215 20.04 0.62 -7.54
C GLN A 215 20.17 -0.27 -8.76
N ALA A 216 19.59 -1.49 -8.74
CA ALA A 216 19.62 -2.41 -9.87
C ALA A 216 18.96 -1.79 -11.12
N MET A 217 17.77 -1.20 -10.97
CA MET A 217 17.10 -0.52 -12.08
C MET A 217 17.89 0.68 -12.60
N ALA A 218 18.56 1.42 -11.71
CA ALA A 218 19.44 2.51 -12.12
C ALA A 218 20.68 2.01 -12.91
N ALA A 219 21.16 0.79 -12.59
CA ALA A 219 22.20 0.11 -13.35
C ALA A 219 21.72 -0.56 -14.66
N GLY A 220 20.42 -0.46 -14.98
CA GLY A 220 19.85 -0.95 -16.23
C GLY A 220 19.14 -2.30 -16.15
N TYR A 221 19.06 -2.93 -14.98
CA TYR A 221 18.30 -4.17 -14.81
C TYR A 221 16.81 -3.95 -15.01
N ALA A 222 16.19 -4.73 -15.90
CA ALA A 222 14.78 -4.67 -16.20
C ALA A 222 14.12 -6.06 -16.28
N ASP A 223 14.92 -7.12 -16.37
CA ASP A 223 14.42 -8.49 -16.41
C ASP A 223 13.90 -8.91 -15.03
N MET A 224 12.70 -9.50 -15.00
CA MET A 224 12.05 -9.88 -13.77
C MET A 224 12.75 -11.03 -13.03
N THR A 225 13.44 -11.90 -13.76
CA THR A 225 14.22 -13.00 -13.18
C THR A 225 15.42 -12.45 -12.42
N ASP A 226 16.14 -11.49 -13.01
CA ASP A 226 17.29 -10.84 -12.37
C ASP A 226 16.85 -10.02 -11.15
N LEU A 227 15.74 -9.27 -11.27
CA LEU A 227 15.19 -8.51 -10.16
C LEU A 227 14.68 -9.42 -9.02
N SER A 228 14.15 -10.60 -9.34
CA SER A 228 13.76 -11.61 -8.35
C SER A 228 14.99 -12.20 -7.64
N ALA A 229 16.08 -12.49 -8.39
CA ALA A 229 17.34 -12.98 -7.82
C ALA A 229 17.95 -11.96 -6.84
N LEU A 230 18.03 -10.69 -7.25
CA LEU A 230 18.50 -9.59 -6.40
C LEU A 230 17.61 -9.39 -5.17
N THR A 231 16.29 -9.55 -5.31
CA THR A 231 15.37 -9.51 -4.18
C THR A 231 15.62 -10.65 -3.20
N ALA A 232 15.80 -11.87 -3.69
CA ALA A 232 16.12 -13.04 -2.86
C ALA A 232 17.44 -12.85 -2.11
N TRP A 233 18.45 -12.33 -2.78
CA TRP A 233 19.73 -11.98 -2.18
C TRP A 233 19.57 -10.90 -1.11
N ALA A 234 18.84 -9.80 -1.38
CA ALA A 234 18.59 -8.74 -0.42
C ALA A 234 17.87 -9.25 0.84
N LEU A 235 16.92 -10.16 0.67
CA LEU A 235 16.19 -10.77 1.79
C LEU A 235 17.10 -11.62 2.69
N ARG A 236 18.08 -12.32 2.11
CA ARG A 236 19.09 -13.11 2.85
C ARG A 236 20.10 -12.22 3.55
N THR A 237 20.60 -11.20 2.85
CA THR A 237 21.60 -10.24 3.36
C THR A 237 21.01 -9.32 4.45
N GLY A 238 19.74 -8.92 4.31
CA GLY A 238 19.03 -8.10 5.29
C GLY A 238 19.36 -6.61 5.17
N THR A 239 19.57 -5.95 6.31
CA THR A 239 19.71 -4.47 6.38
C THR A 239 20.97 -3.94 5.68
N ASP A 240 21.96 -4.76 5.45
CA ASP A 240 23.23 -4.37 4.85
C ASP A 240 23.20 -4.46 3.32
N ALA A 241 22.16 -5.09 2.76
CA ALA A 241 22.01 -5.28 1.32
C ALA A 241 22.13 -3.96 0.51
N PRO A 242 21.54 -2.83 0.91
CA PRO A 242 21.66 -1.59 0.14
C PRO A 242 23.08 -1.05 0.01
N THR A 243 23.92 -1.27 1.01
CA THR A 243 25.35 -0.88 0.96
C THR A 243 26.13 -1.86 0.10
N ARG A 244 25.95 -3.15 0.33
CA ARG A 244 26.66 -4.21 -0.36
C ARG A 244 26.33 -4.28 -1.85
N VAL A 245 25.10 -4.00 -2.26
CA VAL A 245 24.70 -4.06 -3.67
C VAL A 245 25.49 -3.08 -4.54
N ALA A 246 25.86 -1.91 -4.03
CA ALA A 246 26.67 -0.94 -4.77
C ALA A 246 28.08 -1.45 -5.07
N GLU A 247 28.58 -2.38 -4.24
CA GLU A 247 29.92 -2.98 -4.34
C GLU A 247 29.90 -4.31 -5.11
N LEU A 248 28.71 -4.85 -5.43
CA LEU A 248 28.61 -6.11 -6.15
C LEU A 248 29.27 -6.04 -7.53
N PRO A 249 30.28 -6.89 -7.83
CA PRO A 249 30.87 -6.98 -9.17
C PRO A 249 29.80 -7.30 -10.23
N ALA A 250 28.78 -8.06 -9.87
CA ALA A 250 27.68 -8.43 -10.74
C ALA A 250 26.95 -7.20 -11.33
N LEU A 251 26.68 -6.16 -10.51
CA LEU A 251 26.04 -4.92 -10.99
C LEU A 251 27.00 -4.09 -11.85
N GLN A 252 28.27 -4.02 -11.46
CA GLN A 252 29.30 -3.28 -12.21
C GLN A 252 29.57 -3.88 -13.58
N GLN A 253 29.50 -5.23 -13.70
CA GLN A 253 29.69 -5.97 -14.93
C GLN A 253 28.41 -6.24 -15.71
N GLN A 254 27.25 -5.82 -15.20
CA GLN A 254 25.92 -6.06 -15.76
C GLN A 254 25.65 -7.55 -16.04
N LEU A 255 26.08 -8.43 -15.12
CA LEU A 255 25.81 -9.86 -15.21
C LEU A 255 24.30 -10.12 -15.16
N SER A 256 23.82 -11.12 -15.89
CA SER A 256 22.40 -11.48 -15.96
C SER A 256 22.20 -12.99 -15.95
N GLY A 257 20.97 -13.45 -15.67
CA GLY A 257 20.64 -14.87 -15.69
C GLY A 257 21.48 -15.71 -14.74
N SER A 258 22.07 -16.81 -15.24
CA SER A 258 22.87 -17.72 -14.42
C SER A 258 24.13 -17.09 -13.85
N GLU A 259 24.80 -16.21 -14.60
CA GLU A 259 26.02 -15.54 -14.15
C GLU A 259 25.75 -14.63 -12.95
N LEU A 260 24.59 -13.94 -12.95
CA LEU A 260 24.16 -13.14 -11.82
C LEU A 260 23.86 -14.02 -10.60
N LEU A 261 23.17 -15.15 -10.78
CA LEU A 261 22.86 -16.08 -9.71
C LEU A 261 24.13 -16.64 -9.06
N ASP A 262 25.09 -17.09 -9.86
CA ASP A 262 26.38 -17.64 -9.40
C ASP A 262 27.16 -16.57 -8.58
N ALA A 263 27.17 -15.33 -9.06
CA ALA A 263 27.82 -14.22 -8.37
C ALA A 263 27.13 -13.91 -7.01
N LEU A 264 25.80 -13.92 -6.96
CA LEU A 264 25.03 -13.65 -5.75
C LEU A 264 25.15 -14.79 -4.71
N ASP A 265 25.27 -16.04 -5.16
CA ASP A 265 25.46 -17.19 -4.26
C ASP A 265 26.89 -17.26 -3.69
N GLY A 266 27.89 -16.86 -4.44
CA GLY A 266 29.27 -16.70 -3.95
C GLY A 266 29.35 -15.67 -2.80
N GLU A 267 28.72 -14.52 -2.95
CA GLU A 267 28.66 -13.47 -1.94
C GLU A 267 27.90 -13.89 -0.66
N ALA A 268 26.95 -14.82 -0.77
CA ALA A 268 26.21 -15.32 0.38
C ALA A 268 27.04 -16.30 1.22
N GLY A 269 27.95 -17.06 0.60
CA GLY A 269 28.84 -18.03 1.27
C GLY A 269 29.87 -17.35 2.18
N ASP A 270 30.41 -16.21 1.76
CA ASP A 270 31.44 -15.48 2.53
C ASP A 270 30.87 -14.80 3.80
N ALA A 271 29.58 -14.55 3.87
CA ALA A 271 28.94 -13.94 5.03
C ALA A 271 28.69 -14.93 6.19
N GLU A 272 28.67 -16.24 5.95
CA GLU A 272 28.47 -17.26 6.99
C GLU A 272 29.78 -17.69 7.69
N VAL A 273 30.95 -17.44 7.06
CA VAL A 273 32.26 -17.84 7.60
C VAL A 273 32.85 -16.79 8.56
N GLY A 274 32.28 -15.58 8.60
CA GLY A 274 32.79 -14.43 9.36
C GLY A 274 31.98 -14.06 10.63
N SER A 275 31.05 -14.90 11.09
CA SER A 275 30.18 -14.61 12.26
C SER A 275 30.42 -15.56 13.46
#